data_1d82f00882ad655febd18dd06187673b
#
_entry.id   1d82f00882ad655febd18dd06187673b
#
_cell.length_a   1.000
_cell.length_b   1.000
_cell.length_c   1.000
_cell.angle_alpha   90.00
_cell.angle_beta   90.00
_cell.angle_gamma   90.00
#
_symmetry.space_group_name_H-M   'P 1'
#
loop_
_entity.id
_entity.type
_entity.pdbx_description
1 polymer ?
#
loop_
_entity_poly.entity_id
_entity_poly.type
_entity_poly.pdbx_seq_one_letter_code
_entity_poly.pdbx_strand_id
1 'polypeptide(L)'
;MACALGVLLASCEGQSKKLPIYGHREPVEKTVDGKTIVDTIYQTIPAFQFVNQDSAVLTDDFFKDKIYVANFFFTHCPSICPTMQRNMLKVYEGYKNDNRIAFLSHSIDFKYDQPHVLKAYAEKLGVDNDQWQFVNGSKAEIYGIAEKYLVYTAEDANAPGGYDHQGYLVLIDKQKRIRGAYDGTEDEQVNKLQEDIKILLAETDKES
;
A
#
# COMPACT_ATOMS: atom_id res chain seq x y z
N MET A 1 44.89 35.22 -33.19
CA MET A 1 43.43 35.01 -33.08
C MET A 1 43.21 33.57 -32.59
N ALA A 2 42.88 33.41 -31.31
CA ALA A 2 42.60 32.14 -30.71
C ALA A 2 41.09 32.06 -30.48
N CYS A 3 40.41 31.17 -31.20
CA CYS A 3 38.98 30.85 -30.99
C CYS A 3 38.86 29.89 -29.83
N ALA A 4 38.33 30.34 -28.71
CA ALA A 4 37.93 29.47 -27.58
C ALA A 4 36.56 28.85 -27.92
N LEU A 5 36.55 27.54 -28.16
CA LEU A 5 35.32 26.75 -28.37
C LEU A 5 34.72 26.40 -27.00
N GLY A 6 33.68 27.10 -26.59
CA GLY A 6 32.91 26.82 -25.37
C GLY A 6 32.07 25.56 -25.56
N VAL A 7 32.39 24.49 -24.85
CA VAL A 7 31.56 23.28 -24.78
C VAL A 7 30.41 23.55 -23.80
N LEU A 8 29.19 23.73 -24.32
CA LEU A 8 27.95 23.72 -23.56
C LEU A 8 27.67 22.28 -23.14
N LEU A 9 27.92 21.94 -21.88
CA LEU A 9 27.43 20.74 -21.25
C LEU A 9 25.91 20.90 -21.03
N ALA A 10 25.12 20.38 -21.94
CA ALA A 10 23.68 20.18 -21.71
C ALA A 10 23.50 19.14 -20.63
N SER A 11 23.24 19.56 -19.40
CA SER A 11 22.77 18.68 -18.33
C SER A 11 21.38 18.17 -18.73
N CYS A 12 21.28 16.93 -19.15
CA CYS A 12 20.01 16.22 -19.21
C CYS A 12 19.55 16.02 -17.75
N GLU A 13 18.73 16.90 -17.21
CA GLU A 13 17.90 16.61 -16.05
C GLU A 13 16.99 15.44 -16.44
N GLY A 14 17.34 14.24 -16.00
CA GLY A 14 16.53 13.06 -16.16
C GLY A 14 15.17 13.33 -15.52
N GLN A 15 14.09 13.34 -16.30
CA GLN A 15 12.73 13.39 -15.78
C GLN A 15 12.60 12.28 -14.74
N SER A 16 12.41 12.64 -13.47
CA SER A 16 12.20 11.67 -12.41
C SER A 16 10.94 10.86 -12.78
N LYS A 17 11.11 9.55 -12.92
CA LYS A 17 10.03 8.62 -13.23
C LYS A 17 8.97 8.77 -12.14
N LYS A 18 7.76 9.19 -12.51
CA LYS A 18 6.61 9.23 -11.59
C LYS A 18 5.80 7.96 -11.75
N LEU A 19 5.31 7.42 -10.62
CA LEU A 19 4.41 6.27 -10.64
C LEU A 19 3.01 6.68 -11.08
N PRO A 20 2.28 5.79 -11.77
CA PRO A 20 0.88 6.03 -12.12
C PRO A 20 0.01 6.15 -10.86
N ILE A 21 -1.19 6.71 -11.01
CA ILE A 21 -2.25 6.71 -10.01
C ILE A 21 -3.37 5.84 -10.54
N TYR A 22 -3.78 4.84 -9.76
CA TYR A 22 -4.84 3.89 -10.10
C TYR A 22 -6.16 4.25 -9.41
N GLY A 23 -7.26 3.69 -9.91
CA GLY A 23 -8.60 3.91 -9.41
C GLY A 23 -9.39 4.91 -10.24
N HIS A 24 -10.58 5.22 -9.75
CA HIS A 24 -11.47 6.17 -10.39
C HIS A 24 -10.89 7.58 -10.39
N ARG A 25 -11.14 8.34 -11.45
CA ARG A 25 -10.71 9.73 -11.59
C ARG A 25 -11.77 10.56 -12.27
N GLU A 26 -11.98 11.77 -11.77
CA GLU A 26 -12.97 12.70 -12.31
C GLU A 26 -12.30 14.02 -12.67
N PRO A 27 -12.57 14.56 -13.88
CA PRO A 27 -12.16 15.92 -14.22
C PRO A 27 -13.04 16.92 -13.45
N VAL A 28 -12.42 17.93 -12.85
CA VAL A 28 -13.11 19.01 -12.13
C VAL A 28 -12.62 20.35 -12.64
N GLU A 29 -13.53 21.23 -13.02
CA GLU A 29 -13.19 22.59 -13.38
C GLU A 29 -12.92 23.44 -12.13
N LYS A 30 -11.78 24.13 -12.11
CA LYS A 30 -11.40 25.09 -11.06
C LYS A 30 -11.10 26.44 -11.71
N THR A 31 -11.48 27.52 -11.04
CA THR A 31 -11.09 28.86 -11.44
C THR A 31 -9.89 29.31 -10.61
N VAL A 32 -8.75 29.51 -11.25
CA VAL A 32 -7.52 30.04 -10.65
C VAL A 32 -7.14 31.31 -11.39
N ASP A 33 -7.00 32.41 -10.69
CA ASP A 33 -6.66 33.73 -11.23
C ASP A 33 -7.58 34.17 -12.43
N GLY A 34 -8.88 33.86 -12.30
CA GLY A 34 -9.88 34.19 -13.36
C GLY A 34 -9.84 33.31 -14.61
N LYS A 35 -8.99 32.26 -14.61
CA LYS A 35 -8.93 31.28 -15.71
C LYS A 35 -9.52 29.96 -15.26
N THR A 36 -10.39 29.37 -16.10
CA THR A 36 -10.87 28.01 -15.88
C THR A 36 -9.78 27.02 -16.29
N ILE A 37 -9.38 26.18 -15.35
CA ILE A 37 -8.48 25.05 -15.57
C ILE A 37 -9.21 23.75 -15.24
N VAL A 38 -8.88 22.66 -15.94
CA VAL A 38 -9.39 21.32 -15.63
C VAL A 38 -8.35 20.62 -14.76
N ASP A 39 -8.76 20.29 -13.53
CA ASP A 39 -7.98 19.48 -12.59
C ASP A 39 -8.54 18.05 -12.52
N THR A 40 -7.82 17.12 -11.93
CA THR A 40 -8.25 15.73 -11.79
C THR A 40 -8.33 15.34 -10.32
N ILE A 41 -9.52 14.92 -9.88
CA ILE A 41 -9.70 14.30 -8.57
C ILE A 41 -9.51 12.79 -8.73
N TYR A 42 -8.60 12.23 -7.94
CA TYR A 42 -8.31 10.80 -7.93
C TYR A 42 -9.02 10.11 -6.76
N GLN A 43 -9.41 8.86 -6.94
CA GLN A 43 -9.85 8.01 -5.86
C GLN A 43 -8.76 7.89 -4.78
N THR A 44 -9.18 7.98 -3.53
CA THR A 44 -8.32 7.78 -2.36
C THR A 44 -8.91 6.69 -1.45
N ILE A 45 -8.06 6.06 -0.66
CA ILE A 45 -8.53 5.19 0.42
C ILE A 45 -9.28 6.06 1.43
N PRO A 46 -10.56 5.77 1.73
CA PRO A 46 -11.34 6.56 2.67
C PRO A 46 -10.82 6.42 4.10
N ALA A 47 -11.30 7.27 5.00
CA ALA A 47 -11.07 7.10 6.43
C ALA A 47 -11.63 5.76 6.91
N PHE A 48 -10.88 5.10 7.79
CA PHE A 48 -11.26 3.82 8.37
C PHE A 48 -10.91 3.73 9.85
N GLN A 49 -11.55 2.79 10.53
CA GLN A 49 -11.24 2.45 11.91
C GLN A 49 -11.35 0.93 12.08
N PHE A 50 -10.29 0.30 12.58
CA PHE A 50 -10.23 -1.13 12.85
C PHE A 50 -9.66 -1.41 14.24
N VAL A 51 -9.69 -2.67 14.68
CA VAL A 51 -8.97 -3.11 15.87
C VAL A 51 -7.71 -3.83 15.42
N ASN A 52 -6.56 -3.43 15.96
CA ASN A 52 -5.28 -4.03 15.60
C ASN A 52 -4.93 -5.24 16.48
N GLN A 53 -3.78 -5.87 16.21
CA GLN A 53 -3.26 -7.03 16.92
C GLN A 53 -3.05 -6.79 18.43
N ASP A 54 -2.90 -5.55 18.86
CA ASP A 54 -2.73 -5.18 20.28
C ASP A 54 -4.05 -4.79 20.95
N SER A 55 -5.19 -5.10 20.33
CA SER A 55 -6.53 -4.74 20.79
C SER A 55 -6.75 -3.23 20.89
N ALA A 56 -5.95 -2.44 20.22
CA ALA A 56 -6.09 -0.98 20.14
C ALA A 56 -6.86 -0.57 18.89
N VAL A 57 -7.54 0.57 18.99
CA VAL A 57 -8.18 1.19 17.81
C VAL A 57 -7.11 1.78 16.92
N LEU A 58 -7.09 1.35 15.65
CA LEU A 58 -6.25 1.88 14.59
C LEU A 58 -7.11 2.65 13.60
N THR A 59 -6.73 3.89 13.33
CA THR A 59 -7.37 4.71 12.29
C THR A 59 -6.39 5.00 11.16
N ASP A 60 -6.90 5.50 10.06
CA ASP A 60 -6.08 5.94 8.93
C ASP A 60 -5.10 7.08 9.27
N ASP A 61 -5.27 7.78 10.39
CA ASP A 61 -4.32 8.78 10.91
C ASP A 61 -2.94 8.19 11.22
N PHE A 62 -2.85 6.89 11.54
CA PHE A 62 -1.57 6.21 11.73
C PHE A 62 -0.69 6.26 10.47
N PHE A 63 -1.32 6.29 9.29
CA PHE A 63 -0.66 6.32 7.98
C PHE A 63 -0.50 7.74 7.42
N LYS A 64 -0.87 8.77 8.19
CA LYS A 64 -0.69 10.15 7.79
C LYS A 64 0.79 10.43 7.50
N ASP A 65 1.05 11.11 6.39
CA ASP A 65 2.39 11.46 5.91
C ASP A 65 3.31 10.27 5.62
N LYS A 66 2.76 9.06 5.55
CA LYS A 66 3.50 7.84 5.23
C LYS A 66 3.06 7.26 3.89
N ILE A 67 3.98 6.58 3.23
CA ILE A 67 3.70 5.59 2.20
C ILE A 67 3.37 4.30 2.92
N TYR A 68 2.42 3.49 2.43
CA TYR A 68 2.22 2.18 3.03
C TYR A 68 1.89 1.11 2.01
N VAL A 69 2.18 -0.14 2.36
CA VAL A 69 1.82 -1.33 1.60
C VAL A 69 0.70 -2.04 2.34
N ALA A 70 -0.42 -2.27 1.65
CA ALA A 70 -1.57 -2.97 2.20
C ALA A 70 -1.78 -4.33 1.53
N ASN A 71 -2.31 -5.31 2.28
CA ASN A 71 -2.80 -6.57 1.75
C ASN A 71 -4.03 -7.08 2.51
N PHE A 72 -4.64 -8.14 1.95
CA PHE A 72 -5.76 -8.86 2.52
C PHE A 72 -5.37 -10.33 2.67
N PHE A 73 -5.58 -10.91 3.84
CA PHE A 73 -5.11 -12.24 4.19
C PHE A 73 -6.00 -12.89 5.25
N PHE A 74 -5.72 -14.13 5.62
CA PHE A 74 -6.19 -14.73 6.86
C PHE A 74 -5.14 -15.70 7.42
N THR A 75 -5.10 -15.86 8.75
CA THR A 75 -3.96 -16.51 9.44
C THR A 75 -3.81 -17.98 9.14
N HIS A 76 -4.90 -18.69 8.83
CA HIS A 76 -4.93 -20.12 8.54
C HIS A 76 -5.15 -20.46 7.06
N CYS A 77 -4.90 -19.51 6.16
CA CYS A 77 -4.92 -19.74 4.72
C CYS A 77 -3.94 -20.85 4.31
N PRO A 78 -4.41 -21.92 3.64
CA PRO A 78 -3.54 -23.03 3.27
C PRO A 78 -2.87 -22.86 1.90
N SER A 79 -3.13 -21.76 1.19
CA SER A 79 -2.72 -21.59 -0.21
C SER A 79 -1.74 -20.42 -0.40
N ILE A 80 -2.21 -19.26 -0.83
CA ILE A 80 -1.35 -18.14 -1.28
C ILE A 80 -0.78 -17.29 -0.14
N CYS A 81 -1.50 -17.14 0.99
CA CYS A 81 -1.08 -16.23 2.06
C CYS A 81 0.31 -16.52 2.64
N PRO A 82 0.74 -17.78 2.86
CA PRO A 82 2.10 -18.04 3.38
C PRO A 82 3.20 -17.47 2.50
N THR A 83 3.04 -17.55 1.17
CA THR A 83 4.00 -17.00 0.22
C THR A 83 3.92 -15.47 0.17
N MET A 84 2.71 -14.92 0.06
CA MET A 84 2.47 -13.49 0.05
C MET A 84 3.01 -12.80 1.32
N GLN A 85 2.74 -13.35 2.51
CA GLN A 85 3.20 -12.77 3.77
C GLN A 85 4.71 -12.87 3.95
N ARG A 86 5.33 -13.97 3.51
CA ARG A 86 6.79 -14.09 3.49
C ARG A 86 7.42 -13.06 2.55
N ASN A 87 6.81 -12.79 1.40
CA ASN A 87 7.27 -11.77 0.47
C ASN A 87 7.04 -10.36 1.01
N MET A 88 5.91 -10.10 1.66
CA MET A 88 5.69 -8.83 2.35
C MET A 88 6.70 -8.61 3.49
N LEU A 89 7.08 -9.68 4.21
CA LEU A 89 8.15 -9.63 5.22
C LEU A 89 9.50 -9.23 4.62
N LYS A 90 9.86 -9.72 3.42
CA LYS A 90 11.09 -9.27 2.72
C LYS A 90 11.06 -7.76 2.45
N VAL A 91 9.90 -7.22 2.05
CA VAL A 91 9.73 -5.77 1.85
C VAL A 91 9.86 -5.04 3.17
N TYR A 92 9.16 -5.49 4.22
CA TYR A 92 9.22 -4.92 5.56
C TYR A 92 10.67 -4.86 6.09
N GLU A 93 11.42 -5.95 6.02
CA GLU A 93 12.82 -5.98 6.49
C GLU A 93 13.71 -4.99 5.73
N GLY A 94 13.43 -4.77 4.45
CA GLY A 94 14.15 -3.78 3.63
C GLY A 94 13.91 -2.32 4.05
N TYR A 95 12.81 -2.06 4.75
CA TYR A 95 12.40 -0.71 5.20
C TYR A 95 12.16 -0.62 6.71
N LYS A 96 12.56 -1.64 7.47
CA LYS A 96 12.46 -1.66 8.91
C LYS A 96 13.19 -0.44 9.50
N ASN A 97 12.50 0.29 10.37
CA ASN A 97 12.95 1.55 10.97
C ASN A 97 12.95 2.80 10.04
N ASP A 98 12.46 2.70 8.80
CA ASP A 98 12.14 3.89 8.01
C ASP A 98 10.72 4.37 8.36
N ASN A 99 10.61 5.44 9.13
CA ASN A 99 9.33 5.96 9.62
C ASN A 99 8.44 6.57 8.52
N ARG A 100 8.94 6.71 7.30
CA ARG A 100 8.18 7.18 6.13
C ARG A 100 7.32 6.06 5.51
N ILE A 101 7.52 4.80 5.91
CA ILE A 101 6.84 3.64 5.37
C ILE A 101 6.14 2.87 6.48
N ALA A 102 4.96 2.36 6.18
CA ALA A 102 4.20 1.47 7.06
C ALA A 102 3.63 0.28 6.26
N PHE A 103 3.11 -0.70 6.99
CA PHE A 103 2.50 -1.90 6.43
C PHE A 103 1.15 -2.15 7.11
N LEU A 104 0.17 -2.63 6.34
CA LEU A 104 -1.18 -2.85 6.84
C LEU A 104 -1.74 -4.16 6.26
N SER A 105 -2.01 -5.12 7.12
CA SER A 105 -2.62 -6.40 6.76
C SER A 105 -4.04 -6.48 7.31
N HIS A 106 -5.03 -6.54 6.42
CA HIS A 106 -6.43 -6.71 6.78
C HIS A 106 -6.78 -8.20 6.81
N SER A 107 -7.26 -8.70 7.95
CA SER A 107 -7.80 -10.06 7.96
C SER A 107 -9.20 -10.09 7.34
N ILE A 108 -9.40 -11.03 6.41
CA ILE A 108 -10.72 -11.31 5.82
C ILE A 108 -11.51 -12.37 6.60
N ASP A 109 -10.88 -13.03 7.57
CA ASP A 109 -11.57 -13.91 8.51
C ASP A 109 -11.93 -13.19 9.81
N PHE A 110 -12.95 -12.37 9.74
CA PHE A 110 -13.46 -11.55 10.84
C PHE A 110 -13.92 -12.37 12.06
N LYS A 111 -14.13 -13.69 11.91
CA LYS A 111 -14.58 -14.56 13.01
C LYS A 111 -13.41 -15.17 13.79
N TYR A 112 -12.42 -15.70 13.07
CA TYR A 112 -11.32 -16.44 13.67
C TYR A 112 -10.15 -15.52 14.04
N ASP A 113 -9.77 -14.60 13.17
CA ASP A 113 -8.59 -13.75 13.31
C ASP A 113 -8.83 -12.59 14.28
N GLN A 114 -9.14 -12.95 15.54
CA GLN A 114 -9.29 -11.96 16.61
C GLN A 114 -7.92 -11.34 16.97
N PRO A 115 -7.85 -10.19 17.64
CA PRO A 115 -6.60 -9.49 17.95
C PRO A 115 -5.50 -10.38 18.50
N HIS A 116 -5.80 -11.28 19.45
CA HIS A 116 -4.81 -12.19 20.04
C HIS A 116 -4.26 -13.21 19.03
N VAL A 117 -5.06 -13.62 18.03
CA VAL A 117 -4.62 -14.51 16.93
C VAL A 117 -3.70 -13.73 16.00
N LEU A 118 -4.07 -12.51 15.65
CA LEU A 118 -3.26 -11.61 14.81
C LEU A 118 -1.93 -11.27 15.49
N LYS A 119 -1.93 -11.08 16.81
CA LYS A 119 -0.70 -10.84 17.59
C LYS A 119 0.24 -12.03 17.52
N ALA A 120 -0.26 -13.23 17.81
CA ALA A 120 0.55 -14.45 17.71
C ALA A 120 1.07 -14.69 16.28
N TYR A 121 0.30 -14.29 15.27
CA TYR A 121 0.72 -14.36 13.86
C TYR A 121 1.84 -13.36 13.55
N ALA A 122 1.73 -12.11 13.99
CA ALA A 122 2.75 -11.08 13.84
C ALA A 122 4.07 -11.51 14.54
N GLU A 123 3.99 -12.02 15.77
CA GLU A 123 5.14 -12.56 16.51
C GLU A 123 5.81 -13.72 15.76
N LYS A 124 5.02 -14.65 15.20
CA LYS A 124 5.52 -15.76 14.40
C LYS A 124 6.23 -15.31 13.12
N LEU A 125 5.80 -14.21 12.53
CA LEU A 125 6.46 -13.58 11.37
C LEU A 125 7.76 -12.84 11.78
N GLY A 126 7.98 -12.54 13.05
CA GLY A 126 9.10 -11.74 13.52
C GLY A 126 8.86 -10.24 13.42
N VAL A 127 7.60 -9.81 13.33
CA VAL A 127 7.23 -8.39 13.38
C VAL A 127 7.26 -7.92 14.83
N ASP A 128 8.16 -7.01 15.15
CA ASP A 128 8.51 -6.60 16.52
C ASP A 128 8.32 -5.10 16.81
N ASN A 129 7.69 -4.38 15.89
CA ASN A 129 7.41 -2.95 16.03
C ASN A 129 6.07 -2.55 15.41
N ASP A 130 5.65 -1.29 15.66
CA ASP A 130 4.36 -0.76 15.21
C ASP A 130 4.30 -0.43 13.71
N GLN A 131 5.38 -0.60 12.97
CA GLN A 131 5.43 -0.24 11.54
C GLN A 131 4.53 -1.14 10.68
N TRP A 132 4.27 -2.36 11.12
CA TRP A 132 3.36 -3.29 10.46
C TRP A 132 2.17 -3.61 11.36
N GLN A 133 1.00 -3.15 10.94
CA GLN A 133 -0.27 -3.35 11.64
C GLN A 133 -1.08 -4.47 11.00
N PHE A 134 -1.63 -5.34 11.84
CA PHE A 134 -2.56 -6.40 11.45
C PHE A 134 -3.92 -6.06 12.05
N VAL A 135 -4.95 -5.98 11.23
CA VAL A 135 -6.26 -5.50 11.68
C VAL A 135 -7.38 -6.47 11.42
N ASN A 136 -8.38 -6.42 12.30
CA ASN A 136 -9.65 -7.08 12.17
C ASN A 136 -10.79 -6.04 12.28
N GLY A 137 -11.92 -6.36 11.65
CA GLY A 137 -13.15 -5.57 11.67
C GLY A 137 -14.35 -6.45 11.36
N SER A 138 -15.53 -5.86 11.24
CA SER A 138 -16.69 -6.59 10.76
C SER A 138 -16.54 -6.95 9.27
N LYS A 139 -17.32 -7.96 8.82
CA LYS A 139 -17.35 -8.36 7.39
C LYS A 139 -17.62 -7.16 6.48
N ALA A 140 -18.58 -6.33 6.82
CA ALA A 140 -18.98 -5.18 6.00
C ALA A 140 -17.84 -4.16 5.89
N GLU A 141 -17.12 -3.89 6.97
CA GLU A 141 -15.99 -2.95 6.99
C GLU A 141 -14.81 -3.48 6.18
N ILE A 142 -14.40 -4.74 6.41
CA ILE A 142 -13.24 -5.34 5.71
C ILE A 142 -13.51 -5.49 4.21
N TYR A 143 -14.70 -5.97 3.82
CA TYR A 143 -15.01 -6.15 2.40
C TYR A 143 -15.25 -4.80 1.71
N GLY A 144 -15.90 -3.87 2.42
CA GLY A 144 -16.09 -2.52 1.89
C GLY A 144 -14.79 -1.77 1.65
N ILE A 145 -13.78 -1.94 2.55
CA ILE A 145 -12.48 -1.30 2.35
C ILE A 145 -11.67 -2.02 1.26
N ALA A 146 -11.77 -3.36 1.11
CA ALA A 146 -11.08 -4.12 0.07
C ALA A 146 -11.44 -3.61 -1.34
N GLU A 147 -12.71 -3.30 -1.58
CA GLU A 147 -13.16 -2.67 -2.84
C GLU A 147 -12.47 -1.32 -3.11
N LYS A 148 -12.19 -0.54 -2.06
CA LYS A 148 -11.48 0.75 -2.20
C LYS A 148 -10.00 0.58 -2.52
N TYR A 149 -9.40 -0.55 -2.11
CA TYR A 149 -8.06 -0.96 -2.53
C TYR A 149 -8.04 -1.66 -3.89
N LEU A 150 -9.20 -1.81 -4.55
CA LEU A 150 -9.39 -2.54 -5.82
C LEU A 150 -9.00 -4.03 -5.69
N VAL A 151 -9.21 -4.61 -4.51
CA VAL A 151 -8.93 -6.02 -4.21
C VAL A 151 -10.25 -6.75 -4.02
N TYR A 152 -10.40 -7.86 -4.72
CA TYR A 152 -11.55 -8.74 -4.55
C TYR A 152 -11.34 -9.68 -3.36
N THR A 153 -12.38 -9.81 -2.53
CA THR A 153 -12.46 -10.75 -1.41
C THR A 153 -13.88 -11.28 -1.26
N ALA A 154 -14.05 -12.59 -1.02
CA ALA A 154 -15.35 -13.20 -0.78
C ALA A 154 -15.25 -14.44 0.11
N GLU A 155 -16.31 -14.74 0.88
CA GLU A 155 -16.48 -16.09 1.44
C GLU A 155 -16.87 -17.02 0.30
N ASP A 156 -16.15 -18.13 0.13
CA ASP A 156 -16.46 -19.21 -0.80
C ASP A 156 -16.11 -20.55 -0.15
N ALA A 157 -17.13 -21.34 0.17
CA ALA A 157 -16.96 -22.65 0.80
C ALA A 157 -16.14 -23.64 -0.05
N ASN A 158 -15.99 -23.40 -1.36
CA ASN A 158 -15.18 -24.22 -2.26
C ASN A 158 -13.74 -23.73 -2.37
N ALA A 159 -13.45 -22.49 -1.93
CA ALA A 159 -12.10 -21.95 -1.93
C ALA A 159 -11.27 -22.52 -0.76
N PRO A 160 -9.94 -22.63 -0.92
CA PRO A 160 -9.04 -23.09 0.14
C PRO A 160 -9.17 -22.24 1.41
N GLY A 161 -9.58 -22.86 2.52
CA GLY A 161 -9.81 -22.18 3.79
C GLY A 161 -11.13 -21.40 3.88
N GLY A 162 -12.02 -21.51 2.89
CA GLY A 162 -13.36 -20.90 2.90
C GLY A 162 -13.44 -19.46 2.41
N TYR A 163 -12.34 -18.93 1.85
CA TYR A 163 -12.25 -17.57 1.34
C TYR A 163 -11.56 -17.52 -0.01
N ASP A 164 -12.15 -16.78 -0.95
CA ASP A 164 -11.53 -16.40 -2.22
C ASP A 164 -11.01 -14.95 -2.10
N HIS A 165 -9.73 -14.75 -2.38
CA HIS A 165 -9.11 -13.44 -2.34
C HIS A 165 -7.91 -13.35 -3.28
N GLN A 166 -7.64 -12.15 -3.74
CA GLN A 166 -6.48 -11.86 -4.56
C GLN A 166 -5.24 -11.60 -3.69
N GLY A 167 -4.10 -12.18 -4.09
CA GLY A 167 -2.82 -12.09 -3.35
C GLY A 167 -2.04 -10.80 -3.60
N TYR A 168 -2.70 -9.65 -3.74
CA TYR A 168 -2.03 -8.40 -4.05
C TYR A 168 -1.41 -7.71 -2.83
N LEU A 169 -0.21 -7.14 -3.06
CA LEU A 169 0.42 -6.10 -2.25
C LEU A 169 0.13 -4.76 -2.93
N VAL A 170 -0.60 -3.88 -2.26
CA VAL A 170 -1.07 -2.60 -2.82
C VAL A 170 -0.25 -1.46 -2.23
N LEU A 171 0.42 -0.67 -3.08
CA LEU A 171 1.24 0.48 -2.69
C LEU A 171 0.41 1.75 -2.67
N ILE A 172 0.42 2.46 -1.53
CA ILE A 172 -0.36 3.66 -1.27
C ILE A 172 0.56 4.83 -0.95
N ASP A 173 0.29 6.01 -1.51
CA ASP A 173 1.04 7.23 -1.24
C ASP A 173 0.51 8.02 -0.02
N LYS A 174 1.21 9.11 0.34
CA LYS A 174 0.84 10.02 1.43
C LYS A 174 -0.52 10.70 1.25
N GLN A 175 -1.01 10.80 0.01
CA GLN A 175 -2.34 11.32 -0.32
C GLN A 175 -3.40 10.21 -0.35
N LYS A 176 -3.07 9.01 0.12
CA LYS A 176 -3.97 7.83 0.15
C LYS A 176 -4.39 7.36 -1.25
N ARG A 177 -3.61 7.61 -2.30
CA ARG A 177 -3.88 7.17 -3.67
C ARG A 177 -3.15 5.85 -3.94
N ILE A 178 -3.77 4.95 -4.71
CA ILE A 178 -3.15 3.70 -5.14
C ILE A 178 -2.10 4.01 -6.22
N ARG A 179 -0.86 3.57 -5.99
CA ARG A 179 0.28 3.80 -6.88
C ARG A 179 0.80 2.52 -7.55
N GLY A 180 0.36 1.36 -7.07
CA GLY A 180 0.67 0.05 -7.64
C GLY A 180 -0.08 -1.06 -6.95
N ALA A 181 -0.27 -2.18 -7.66
CA ALA A 181 -0.74 -3.45 -7.12
C ALA A 181 0.15 -4.55 -7.72
N TYR A 182 0.69 -5.40 -6.88
CA TYR A 182 1.71 -6.38 -7.23
C TYR A 182 1.29 -7.76 -6.72
N ASP A 183 1.39 -8.78 -7.54
CA ASP A 183 1.16 -10.15 -7.06
C ASP A 183 2.20 -10.49 -5.99
N GLY A 184 1.75 -10.61 -4.76
CA GLY A 184 2.61 -10.90 -3.61
C GLY A 184 3.14 -12.33 -3.59
N THR A 185 2.68 -13.20 -4.49
CA THR A 185 3.17 -14.58 -4.63
C THR A 185 4.32 -14.69 -5.62
N GLU A 186 4.56 -13.65 -6.45
CA GLU A 186 5.55 -13.62 -7.51
C GLU A 186 6.76 -12.75 -7.14
N ASP A 187 7.93 -13.35 -7.00
CA ASP A 187 9.17 -12.65 -6.59
C ASP A 187 9.51 -11.45 -7.50
N GLU A 188 9.26 -11.56 -8.82
CA GLU A 188 9.50 -10.46 -9.77
C GLU A 188 8.61 -9.24 -9.46
N GLN A 189 7.34 -9.48 -9.15
CA GLN A 189 6.40 -8.41 -8.78
C GLN A 189 6.78 -7.77 -7.44
N VAL A 190 7.25 -8.56 -6.49
CA VAL A 190 7.73 -8.07 -5.19
C VAL A 190 9.00 -7.22 -5.34
N ASN A 191 9.93 -7.61 -6.20
CA ASN A 191 11.12 -6.81 -6.53
C ASN A 191 10.70 -5.48 -7.16
N LYS A 192 9.72 -5.50 -8.08
CA LYS A 192 9.17 -4.29 -8.68
C LYS A 192 8.52 -3.38 -7.64
N LEU A 193 7.77 -3.92 -6.69
CA LEU A 193 7.22 -3.15 -5.56
C LEU A 193 8.34 -2.42 -4.80
N GLN A 194 9.46 -3.10 -4.49
CA GLN A 194 10.59 -2.47 -3.80
C GLN A 194 11.24 -1.33 -4.59
N GLU A 195 11.33 -1.49 -5.93
CA GLU A 195 11.82 -0.41 -6.81
C GLU A 195 10.84 0.78 -6.84
N ASP A 196 9.54 0.50 -6.95
CA ASP A 196 8.51 1.52 -7.02
C ASP A 196 8.35 2.27 -5.67
N ILE A 197 8.57 1.62 -4.52
CA ILE A 197 8.68 2.29 -3.22
C ILE A 197 9.81 3.34 -3.23
N LYS A 198 10.99 3.01 -3.76
CA LYS A 198 12.11 3.97 -3.86
C LYS A 198 11.76 5.18 -4.72
N ILE A 199 11.07 4.94 -5.86
CA ILE A 199 10.60 6.00 -6.74
C ILE A 199 9.60 6.90 -5.98
N LEU A 200 8.65 6.31 -5.27
CA LEU A 200 7.62 7.04 -4.54
C LEU A 200 8.19 7.85 -3.37
N LEU A 201 9.17 7.32 -2.64
CA LEU A 201 9.91 8.07 -1.63
C LEU A 201 10.60 9.30 -2.23
N ALA A 202 11.26 9.14 -3.40
CA ALA A 202 11.91 10.25 -4.10
C ALA A 202 10.91 11.28 -4.68
N GLU A 203 9.68 10.89 -5.02
CA GLU A 203 8.61 11.82 -5.40
C GLU A 203 8.22 12.70 -4.22
N THR A 204 8.02 12.09 -3.04
CA THR A 204 7.53 12.78 -1.84
C THR A 204 8.57 13.72 -1.22
N ASP A 205 9.87 13.38 -1.30
CA ASP A 205 10.95 14.23 -0.80
C ASP A 205 11.11 15.54 -1.60
N LYS A 206 10.56 15.61 -2.83
CA LYS A 206 10.56 16.82 -3.66
C LYS A 206 9.34 17.72 -3.47
N GLU A 207 8.28 17.20 -2.89
CA GLU A 207 7.04 17.93 -2.62
C GLU A 207 6.99 18.52 -1.19
N SER A 208 7.99 18.23 -0.37
CA SER A 208 8.20 18.75 1.00
C SER A 208 9.10 19.94 1.01
#